data_bf6472d5f1417ae9a2a3963f47c940b6
#
_entry.id   bf6472d5f1417ae9a2a3963f47c940b6
#
_cell.length_a   1.000
_cell.length_b   1.000
_cell.length_c   1.000
_cell.angle_alpha   90.00
_cell.angle_beta   90.00
_cell.angle_gamma   90.00
#
_symmetry.space_group_name_H-M   'P 1'
#
loop_
_entity.id
_entity.type
_entity.pdbx_description
1 polymer ?
#
loop_
_entity_poly.entity_id
_entity_poly.type
_entity_poly.pdbx_seq_one_letter_code
_entity_poly.pdbx_strand_id
1 'polypeptide(L)'
;MKVLDPGSATPEHDKYTQSGGECLKIGIGLINKGIEKMGKLSELAAQRFGMAWPVAEDAPGAETLSAMLSHRTHRRFTEQAVTEETLNLLYACALSAPAKSDLQQTAIIRVRDPAKRRAIADLMPEMGWIGTCPVFLLFCGDSRRIRKLCELRGHAFANDHLDAFLNAAVDTALILQNFVTASQAAGLGCCPISVVRNHIDAIAEITALPEHVFPLAGMCLGYPIHAGFTSTRLPPELIVHEDQYDDSELTAKIDAYDQRRNGIYTIPPEKYRQTAEHGSPDFYGWSEDKTRQVSVRERDDLAAYLRRHGFCLD
;
A
#
# COMPACT_ATOMS: atom_id res chain seq x y z
N MET A 1 49.35 14.88 -12.53
CA MET A 1 48.56 13.80 -13.13
C MET A 1 48.61 12.63 -12.14
N LYS A 2 47.65 12.57 -11.22
CA LYS A 2 47.42 11.45 -10.30
C LYS A 2 45.94 11.01 -10.50
N VAL A 3 45.83 9.80 -10.96
CA VAL A 3 44.55 9.11 -11.17
C VAL A 3 43.97 8.84 -9.79
N LEU A 4 42.74 9.30 -9.53
CA LEU A 4 41.95 8.96 -8.33
C LEU A 4 41.07 7.73 -8.64
N ASP A 5 41.30 6.70 -7.87
CA ASP A 5 40.59 5.43 -7.82
C ASP A 5 39.12 5.62 -7.35
N PRO A 6 38.07 5.12 -8.04
CA PRO A 6 36.70 5.15 -7.58
C PRO A 6 36.33 3.85 -6.85
N GLY A 7 36.69 3.77 -5.57
CA GLY A 7 36.41 2.57 -4.78
C GLY A 7 36.30 2.84 -3.31
N SER A 8 35.18 3.33 -2.82
CA SER A 8 34.65 3.03 -1.47
C SER A 8 33.29 3.71 -1.25
N ALA A 9 32.24 3.14 -1.83
CA ALA A 9 30.89 3.39 -1.33
C ALA A 9 30.65 2.41 -0.18
N THR A 10 30.61 2.92 1.05
CA THR A 10 30.24 2.16 2.24
C THR A 10 28.79 1.71 2.18
N PRO A 11 28.46 0.48 2.59
CA PRO A 11 27.10 -0.06 2.51
C PRO A 11 26.29 0.34 3.76
N GLU A 12 25.67 1.51 3.74
CA GLU A 12 24.71 1.92 4.79
C GLU A 12 23.26 1.51 4.51
N HIS A 13 23.00 0.79 3.41
CA HIS A 13 21.63 0.46 2.96
C HIS A 13 21.11 -0.92 3.38
N ASP A 14 21.78 -1.66 4.25
CA ASP A 14 21.40 -3.04 4.58
C ASP A 14 20.57 -3.21 5.87
N LYS A 15 20.04 -2.11 6.42
CA LYS A 15 19.31 -2.12 7.70
C LYS A 15 17.95 -2.86 7.68
N TYR A 16 17.46 -3.28 6.53
CA TYR A 16 16.13 -3.91 6.42
C TYR A 16 16.11 -5.44 6.29
N THR A 17 17.25 -6.14 6.27
CA THR A 17 17.27 -7.53 5.79
C THR A 17 17.92 -8.57 6.67
N GLN A 18 18.71 -8.27 7.70
CA GLN A 18 19.44 -9.33 8.43
C GLN A 18 18.87 -9.73 9.79
N SER A 19 18.06 -8.93 10.47
CA SER A 19 17.53 -9.29 11.80
C SER A 19 16.19 -10.03 11.79
N GLY A 20 15.53 -10.18 10.63
CA GLY A 20 14.22 -10.84 10.53
C GLY A 20 14.24 -12.37 10.53
N GLY A 21 15.39 -12.99 10.26
CA GLY A 21 15.47 -14.44 10.01
C GLY A 21 15.46 -15.32 11.26
N GLU A 22 16.00 -14.86 12.36
CA GLU A 22 16.11 -15.66 13.59
C GLU A 22 14.93 -15.46 14.55
N CYS A 23 14.40 -14.25 14.69
CA CYS A 23 13.16 -14.01 15.45
C CYS A 23 11.92 -14.67 14.84
N LEU A 24 11.86 -14.78 13.50
CA LEU A 24 10.76 -15.48 12.82
C LEU A 24 10.67 -16.97 13.18
N LYS A 25 11.79 -17.63 13.49
CA LYS A 25 11.81 -19.08 13.81
C LYS A 25 11.19 -19.39 15.17
N ILE A 26 11.24 -18.49 16.13
CA ILE A 26 10.73 -18.73 17.50
C ILE A 26 9.21 -18.49 17.56
N GLY A 27 8.69 -17.47 16.92
CA GLY A 27 7.25 -17.18 16.89
C GLY A 27 6.44 -18.22 16.09
N ILE A 28 7.00 -18.73 15.01
CA ILE A 28 6.40 -19.82 14.20
C ILE A 28 6.31 -21.14 14.98
N GLY A 29 7.24 -21.40 15.89
CA GLY A 29 7.26 -22.63 16.70
C GLY A 29 6.09 -22.75 17.70
N LEU A 30 5.56 -21.66 18.21
CA LEU A 30 4.41 -21.66 19.14
C LEU A 30 3.06 -21.76 18.41
N ILE A 31 2.98 -21.21 17.21
CA ILE A 31 1.79 -21.31 16.35
C ILE A 31 1.68 -22.72 15.76
N ASN A 32 2.81 -23.38 15.46
CA ASN A 32 2.84 -24.70 14.80
C ASN A 32 2.21 -25.86 15.60
N LYS A 33 2.12 -25.80 16.93
CA LYS A 33 1.52 -26.91 17.71
C LYS A 33 0.00 -27.06 17.54
N GLY A 34 -0.69 -26.06 16.98
CA GLY A 34 -2.13 -26.11 16.67
C GLY A 34 -2.45 -26.26 15.18
N ILE A 35 -1.44 -26.09 14.31
CA ILE A 35 -1.60 -25.98 12.84
C ILE A 35 -1.56 -27.36 12.15
N GLU A 36 -1.07 -28.42 12.79
CA GLU A 36 -0.86 -29.74 12.16
C GLU A 36 -2.11 -30.42 11.58
N LYS A 37 -3.30 -29.79 11.70
CA LYS A 37 -4.58 -30.25 11.11
C LYS A 37 -5.36 -29.19 10.37
N MET A 38 -4.78 -28.01 10.14
CA MET A 38 -5.48 -26.93 9.43
C MET A 38 -5.26 -27.07 7.91
N GLY A 39 -6.31 -26.82 7.13
CA GLY A 39 -6.17 -26.70 5.68
C GLY A 39 -5.40 -25.43 5.28
N LYS A 40 -5.05 -25.34 4.00
CA LYS A 40 -4.20 -24.26 3.47
C LYS A 40 -4.76 -22.85 3.69
N LEU A 41 -6.08 -22.65 3.51
CA LEU A 41 -6.71 -21.33 3.68
C LEU A 41 -6.73 -20.92 5.14
N SER A 42 -7.06 -21.83 6.05
CA SER A 42 -7.02 -21.56 7.51
C SER A 42 -5.59 -21.28 8.00
N GLU A 43 -4.58 -21.95 7.46
CA GLU A 43 -3.17 -21.67 7.76
C GLU A 43 -2.79 -20.23 7.34
N LEU A 44 -3.15 -19.82 6.12
CA LEU A 44 -2.90 -18.47 5.62
C LEU A 44 -3.65 -17.40 6.43
N ALA A 45 -4.89 -17.68 6.82
CA ALA A 45 -5.68 -16.82 7.69
C ALA A 45 -5.03 -16.69 9.08
N ALA A 46 -4.58 -17.80 9.65
CA ALA A 46 -3.86 -17.81 10.94
C ALA A 46 -2.56 -17.00 10.87
N GLN A 47 -1.79 -17.11 9.80
CA GLN A 47 -0.62 -16.26 9.57
C GLN A 47 -0.98 -14.77 9.47
N ARG A 48 -2.14 -14.45 8.85
CA ARG A 48 -2.61 -13.07 8.66
C ARG A 48 -3.05 -12.42 9.97
N PHE A 49 -3.69 -13.15 10.87
CA PHE A 49 -4.20 -12.60 12.13
C PHE A 49 -3.31 -12.93 13.34
N GLY A 50 -2.28 -13.77 13.17
CA GLY A 50 -1.41 -14.22 14.26
C GLY A 50 -2.14 -15.10 15.29
N MET A 51 -3.27 -15.69 14.91
CA MET A 51 -4.10 -16.57 15.74
C MET A 51 -4.89 -17.53 14.86
N ALA A 52 -5.37 -18.62 15.43
CA ALA A 52 -6.24 -19.55 14.70
C ALA A 52 -7.49 -18.83 14.18
N TRP A 53 -7.74 -18.95 12.90
CA TRP A 53 -8.90 -18.38 12.22
C TRP A 53 -9.45 -19.38 11.22
N PRO A 54 -10.41 -20.22 11.64
CA PRO A 54 -10.95 -21.27 10.78
C PRO A 54 -11.78 -20.64 9.64
N VAL A 55 -11.54 -21.13 8.43
CA VAL A 55 -12.27 -20.75 7.22
C VAL A 55 -12.69 -22.00 6.44
N ALA A 56 -13.61 -21.86 5.47
CA ALA A 56 -14.01 -22.95 4.61
C ALA A 56 -12.85 -23.33 3.68
N GLU A 57 -12.31 -24.54 3.79
CA GLU A 57 -11.18 -25.03 2.98
C GLU A 57 -11.61 -25.38 1.54
N ASP A 58 -12.85 -25.80 1.35
CA ASP A 58 -13.39 -26.23 0.06
C ASP A 58 -14.02 -25.07 -0.72
N ALA A 59 -13.72 -23.82 -0.34
CA ALA A 59 -14.30 -22.65 -0.97
C ALA A 59 -13.94 -22.59 -2.46
N PRO A 60 -14.90 -22.36 -3.37
CA PRO A 60 -14.61 -22.11 -4.78
C PRO A 60 -13.64 -20.93 -4.92
N GLY A 61 -12.68 -21.04 -5.85
CA GLY A 61 -11.67 -19.98 -6.05
C GLY A 61 -10.54 -19.98 -5.03
N ALA A 62 -10.22 -21.11 -4.42
CA ALA A 62 -9.19 -21.25 -3.38
C ALA A 62 -7.82 -20.66 -3.77
N GLU A 63 -7.44 -20.65 -5.06
CA GLU A 63 -6.20 -20.02 -5.54
C GLU A 63 -6.23 -18.51 -5.37
N THR A 64 -7.31 -17.84 -5.79
CA THR A 64 -7.49 -16.39 -5.62
C THR A 64 -7.56 -16.01 -4.15
N LEU A 65 -8.31 -16.78 -3.36
CA LEU A 65 -8.42 -16.57 -1.89
C LEU A 65 -7.06 -16.72 -1.22
N SER A 66 -6.26 -17.73 -1.62
CA SER A 66 -4.90 -17.91 -1.12
C SER A 66 -3.99 -16.74 -1.48
N ALA A 67 -4.09 -16.20 -2.71
CA ALA A 67 -3.35 -15.02 -3.13
C ALA A 67 -3.70 -13.80 -2.27
N MET A 68 -4.98 -13.57 -1.98
CA MET A 68 -5.44 -12.48 -1.12
C MET A 68 -4.93 -12.62 0.32
N LEU A 69 -5.09 -13.80 0.94
CA LEU A 69 -4.64 -14.08 2.31
C LEU A 69 -3.12 -13.98 2.45
N SER A 70 -2.38 -14.41 1.43
CA SER A 70 -0.91 -14.37 1.40
C SER A 70 -0.32 -13.03 0.96
N HIS A 71 -1.13 -11.96 0.84
CA HIS A 71 -0.65 -10.66 0.38
C HIS A 71 0.60 -10.17 1.14
N ARG A 72 1.60 -9.72 0.39
CA ARG A 72 2.83 -9.10 0.88
C ARG A 72 3.20 -7.90 0.02
N THR A 73 3.78 -6.90 0.65
CA THR A 73 4.34 -5.75 -0.06
C THR A 73 5.79 -6.03 -0.42
N HIS A 74 6.13 -5.93 -1.70
CA HIS A 74 7.48 -6.17 -2.22
C HIS A 74 8.13 -4.86 -2.65
N ARG A 75 9.38 -4.62 -2.20
CA ARG A 75 10.18 -3.43 -2.47
C ARG A 75 11.49 -3.76 -3.20
N ARG A 76 11.78 -5.04 -3.41
CA ARG A 76 12.94 -5.52 -4.14
C ARG A 76 12.49 -6.44 -5.26
N PHE A 77 12.95 -6.15 -6.46
CA PHE A 77 12.52 -6.82 -7.68
C PHE A 77 13.73 -7.32 -8.45
N THR A 78 13.56 -8.39 -9.21
CA THR A 78 14.55 -8.84 -10.18
C THR A 78 14.63 -7.87 -11.37
N GLU A 79 15.64 -8.01 -12.20
CA GLU A 79 15.77 -7.23 -13.44
C GLU A 79 14.84 -7.72 -14.55
N GLN A 80 14.11 -8.81 -14.31
CA GLN A 80 13.18 -9.37 -15.29
C GLN A 80 12.11 -8.34 -15.66
N ALA A 81 12.00 -8.06 -16.95
CA ALA A 81 10.99 -7.15 -17.46
C ALA A 81 9.57 -7.75 -17.31
N VAL A 82 8.62 -6.91 -16.95
CA VAL A 82 7.19 -7.25 -17.03
C VAL A 82 6.75 -6.99 -18.46
N THR A 83 6.22 -8.03 -19.14
CA THR A 83 5.83 -7.92 -20.55
C THR A 83 4.60 -7.03 -20.74
N GLU A 84 4.41 -6.51 -21.96
CA GLU A 84 3.23 -5.69 -22.29
C GLU A 84 1.94 -6.52 -22.18
N GLU A 85 1.98 -7.80 -22.55
CA GLU A 85 0.84 -8.71 -22.42
C GLU A 85 0.44 -8.90 -20.97
N THR A 86 1.41 -9.08 -20.08
CA THR A 86 1.16 -9.17 -18.63
C THR A 86 0.56 -7.86 -18.12
N LEU A 87 1.13 -6.72 -18.47
CA LEU A 87 0.59 -5.43 -18.05
C LEU A 87 -0.83 -5.19 -18.56
N ASN A 88 -1.12 -5.54 -19.80
CA ASN A 88 -2.46 -5.41 -20.36
C ASN A 88 -3.48 -6.28 -19.62
N LEU A 89 -3.09 -7.51 -19.24
CA LEU A 89 -3.92 -8.36 -18.39
C LEU A 89 -4.19 -7.72 -17.03
N LEU A 90 -3.13 -7.18 -16.37
CA LEU A 90 -3.28 -6.52 -15.09
C LEU A 90 -4.18 -5.28 -15.16
N TYR A 91 -4.07 -4.48 -16.24
CA TYR A 91 -4.96 -3.35 -16.47
C TYR A 91 -6.40 -3.81 -16.67
N ALA A 92 -6.64 -4.85 -17.47
CA ALA A 92 -7.98 -5.38 -17.67
C ALA A 92 -8.62 -5.85 -16.36
N CYS A 93 -7.87 -6.60 -15.53
CA CYS A 93 -8.33 -7.02 -14.21
C CYS A 93 -8.60 -5.84 -13.28
N ALA A 94 -7.71 -4.85 -13.26
CA ALA A 94 -7.86 -3.66 -12.44
C ALA A 94 -9.11 -2.87 -12.81
N LEU A 95 -9.28 -2.59 -14.10
CA LEU A 95 -10.40 -1.80 -14.63
C LEU A 95 -11.75 -2.54 -14.57
N SER A 96 -11.75 -3.82 -14.23
CA SER A 96 -12.97 -4.59 -13.92
C SER A 96 -13.47 -4.38 -12.48
N ALA A 97 -12.83 -3.49 -11.69
CA ALA A 97 -13.33 -3.12 -10.37
C ALA A 97 -14.69 -2.41 -10.47
N PRO A 98 -15.55 -2.52 -9.43
CA PRO A 98 -16.75 -1.70 -9.38
C PRO A 98 -16.41 -0.21 -9.34
N ALA A 99 -17.29 0.63 -9.88
CA ALA A 99 -17.16 2.08 -9.88
C ALA A 99 -18.47 2.72 -9.41
N LYS A 100 -18.37 3.89 -8.78
CA LYS A 100 -19.54 4.67 -8.36
C LYS A 100 -20.42 4.99 -9.58
N SER A 101 -21.62 4.42 -9.65
CA SER A 101 -22.60 4.68 -10.73
C SER A 101 -22.00 4.54 -12.14
N ASP A 102 -21.02 3.67 -12.32
CA ASP A 102 -20.29 3.46 -13.59
C ASP A 102 -19.58 4.72 -14.13
N LEU A 103 -19.22 5.67 -13.25
CA LEU A 103 -18.54 6.90 -13.64
C LEU A 103 -17.04 6.68 -13.98
N GLN A 104 -16.44 5.61 -13.50
CA GLN A 104 -15.08 5.15 -13.83
C GLN A 104 -14.00 6.25 -13.65
N GLN A 105 -13.99 6.88 -12.49
CA GLN A 105 -13.25 8.10 -12.19
C GLN A 105 -11.79 7.86 -11.83
N THR A 106 -11.06 7.14 -12.66
CA THR A 106 -9.65 6.78 -12.46
C THR A 106 -8.82 7.00 -13.71
N ALA A 107 -7.58 7.43 -13.52
CA ALA A 107 -6.53 7.39 -14.52
C ALA A 107 -5.29 6.67 -13.98
N ILE A 108 -4.59 5.92 -14.83
CA ILE A 108 -3.33 5.25 -14.50
C ILE A 108 -2.25 5.80 -15.41
N ILE A 109 -1.19 6.36 -14.85
CA ILE A 109 -0.04 6.86 -15.60
C ILE A 109 1.12 5.89 -15.42
N ARG A 110 1.59 5.27 -16.50
CA ARG A 110 2.84 4.52 -16.52
C ARG A 110 4.00 5.46 -16.77
N VAL A 111 4.86 5.62 -15.80
CA VAL A 111 6.05 6.48 -15.92
C VAL A 111 7.18 5.67 -16.56
N ARG A 112 7.33 5.81 -17.88
CA ARG A 112 8.36 5.12 -18.69
C ARG A 112 9.62 5.97 -18.91
N ASP A 113 9.46 7.29 -18.92
CA ASP A 113 10.57 8.24 -19.11
C ASP A 113 11.56 8.13 -17.92
N PRO A 114 12.83 7.79 -18.16
CA PRO A 114 13.82 7.63 -17.10
C PRO A 114 14.08 8.93 -16.33
N ALA A 115 13.98 10.10 -16.98
CA ALA A 115 14.20 11.38 -16.31
C ALA A 115 13.06 11.70 -15.35
N LYS A 116 11.81 11.51 -15.78
CA LYS A 116 10.62 11.64 -14.89
C LYS A 116 10.67 10.64 -13.75
N ARG A 117 11.06 9.39 -14.03
CA ARG A 117 11.22 8.35 -13.03
C ARG A 117 12.23 8.73 -11.96
N ARG A 118 13.38 9.24 -12.37
CA ARG A 118 14.41 9.73 -11.46
C ARG A 118 13.91 10.91 -10.65
N ALA A 119 13.30 11.91 -11.27
CA ALA A 119 12.74 13.05 -10.57
C ALA A 119 11.72 12.65 -9.49
N ILE A 120 10.86 11.65 -9.76
CA ILE A 120 9.93 11.09 -8.74
C ILE A 120 10.72 10.39 -7.62
N ALA A 121 11.73 9.59 -7.93
CA ALA A 121 12.53 8.89 -6.93
C ALA A 121 13.32 9.86 -6.04
N ASP A 122 13.85 10.94 -6.59
CA ASP A 122 14.61 11.97 -5.88
C ASP A 122 13.76 12.73 -4.84
N LEU A 123 12.43 12.80 -5.01
CA LEU A 123 11.51 13.33 -4.01
C LEU A 123 11.38 12.42 -2.78
N MET A 124 11.74 11.15 -2.89
CA MET A 124 11.56 10.13 -1.86
C MET A 124 12.85 9.29 -1.71
N PRO A 125 13.98 9.90 -1.30
CA PRO A 125 15.29 9.26 -1.30
C PRO A 125 15.35 8.01 -0.40
N GLU A 126 14.53 7.96 0.65
CA GLU A 126 14.39 6.80 1.54
C GLU A 126 13.71 5.59 0.85
N MET A 127 13.12 5.79 -0.32
CA MET A 127 12.43 4.77 -1.11
C MET A 127 13.17 4.47 -2.43
N GLY A 128 14.46 4.18 -2.37
CA GLY A 128 15.32 3.97 -3.55
C GLY A 128 14.79 2.94 -4.56
N TRP A 129 13.93 2.02 -4.12
CA TRP A 129 13.26 1.04 -5.01
C TRP A 129 12.30 1.66 -6.03
N ILE A 130 11.88 2.92 -5.86
CA ILE A 130 11.07 3.65 -6.86
C ILE A 130 11.88 3.83 -8.15
N GLY A 131 13.14 4.19 -8.03
CA GLY A 131 14.03 4.37 -9.17
C GLY A 131 14.39 3.07 -9.91
N THR A 132 14.41 1.95 -9.20
CA THR A 132 14.92 0.66 -9.71
C THR A 132 13.86 -0.38 -10.03
N CYS A 133 12.60 -0.22 -9.60
CA CYS A 133 11.57 -1.20 -9.93
C CYS A 133 11.31 -1.29 -11.44
N PRO A 134 11.01 -2.48 -12.00
CA PRO A 134 10.77 -2.65 -13.44
C PRO A 134 9.67 -1.77 -13.99
N VAL A 135 8.57 -1.59 -13.23
CA VAL A 135 7.43 -0.75 -13.63
C VAL A 135 7.03 0.16 -12.48
N PHE A 136 6.83 1.44 -12.78
CA PHE A 136 6.22 2.39 -11.86
C PHE A 136 4.95 2.96 -12.48
N LEU A 137 3.86 2.90 -11.73
CA LEU A 137 2.55 3.42 -12.07
C LEU A 137 2.15 4.49 -11.07
N LEU A 138 1.40 5.49 -11.54
CA LEU A 138 0.72 6.46 -10.70
C LEU A 138 -0.78 6.30 -10.90
N PHE A 139 -1.50 5.96 -9.83
CA PHE A 139 -2.95 5.86 -9.80
C PHE A 139 -3.52 7.20 -9.38
N CYS A 140 -4.39 7.76 -10.22
CA CYS A 140 -4.94 9.09 -10.05
C CYS A 140 -6.46 9.05 -9.99
N GLY A 141 -7.06 9.79 -9.05
CA GLY A 141 -8.48 10.13 -9.11
C GLY A 141 -8.74 11.10 -10.24
N ASP A 142 -9.70 10.81 -11.11
CA ASP A 142 -10.03 11.57 -12.32
C ASP A 142 -11.51 11.97 -12.34
N SER A 143 -11.80 13.15 -11.78
CA SER A 143 -13.11 13.80 -11.93
C SER A 143 -13.22 14.64 -13.22
N ARG A 144 -12.12 14.82 -13.95
CA ARG A 144 -12.07 15.63 -15.17
C ARG A 144 -12.87 15.02 -16.31
N ARG A 145 -12.77 13.71 -16.50
CA ARG A 145 -13.41 13.02 -17.63
C ARG A 145 -14.91 13.22 -17.63
N ILE A 146 -15.57 13.00 -16.49
CA ILE A 146 -17.02 13.17 -16.39
C ILE A 146 -17.45 14.64 -16.56
N ARG A 147 -16.67 15.60 -16.06
CA ARG A 147 -16.93 17.04 -16.25
C ARG A 147 -16.90 17.41 -17.73
N LYS A 148 -15.88 16.95 -18.47
CA LYS A 148 -15.79 17.14 -19.92
C LYS A 148 -16.95 16.46 -20.68
N LEU A 149 -17.42 15.32 -20.22
CA LEU A 149 -18.59 14.67 -20.81
C LEU A 149 -19.86 15.48 -20.56
N CYS A 150 -20.03 16.07 -19.38
CA CYS A 150 -21.12 16.99 -19.10
C CYS A 150 -21.10 18.20 -20.04
N GLU A 151 -19.95 18.85 -20.19
CA GLU A 151 -19.77 19.95 -21.16
C GLU A 151 -20.13 19.51 -22.59
N LEU A 152 -19.60 18.38 -23.06
CA LEU A 152 -19.85 17.83 -24.39
C LEU A 152 -21.34 17.56 -24.63
N ARG A 153 -22.09 17.17 -23.61
CA ARG A 153 -23.52 16.85 -23.70
C ARG A 153 -24.43 18.00 -23.30
N GLY A 154 -23.89 19.17 -22.94
CA GLY A 154 -24.65 20.33 -22.55
C GLY A 154 -25.35 20.23 -21.20
N HIS A 155 -24.80 19.42 -20.27
CA HIS A 155 -25.30 19.24 -18.92
C HIS A 155 -24.38 19.91 -17.90
N ALA A 156 -24.95 20.45 -16.82
CA ALA A 156 -24.17 20.91 -15.69
C ALA A 156 -23.62 19.72 -14.87
N PHE A 157 -22.39 19.86 -14.38
CA PHE A 157 -21.86 18.95 -13.34
C PHE A 157 -22.32 19.47 -11.97
N ALA A 158 -23.56 19.18 -11.59
CA ALA A 158 -24.21 19.75 -10.39
C ALA A 158 -23.63 19.24 -9.06
N ASN A 159 -22.98 18.06 -9.06
CA ASN A 159 -22.38 17.44 -7.86
C ASN A 159 -20.91 17.90 -7.67
N ASP A 160 -20.64 19.16 -7.92
CA ASP A 160 -19.29 19.74 -7.74
C ASP A 160 -19.09 20.19 -6.29
N HIS A 161 -18.87 19.22 -5.42
CA HIS A 161 -18.61 19.38 -4.00
C HIS A 161 -17.70 18.24 -3.52
N LEU A 162 -17.44 18.14 -2.21
CA LEU A 162 -16.52 17.14 -1.61
C LEU A 162 -16.76 15.70 -2.10
N ASP A 163 -18.00 15.32 -2.37
CA ASP A 163 -18.35 13.96 -2.84
C ASP A 163 -17.70 13.65 -4.23
N ALA A 164 -17.49 14.64 -5.08
CA ALA A 164 -16.79 14.44 -6.36
C ALA A 164 -15.33 14.00 -6.16
N PHE A 165 -14.64 14.54 -5.17
CA PHE A 165 -13.31 14.10 -4.78
C PHE A 165 -13.35 12.70 -4.15
N LEU A 166 -14.28 12.47 -3.21
CA LEU A 166 -14.43 11.19 -2.51
C LEU A 166 -14.71 10.05 -3.50
N ASN A 167 -15.63 10.24 -4.44
CA ASN A 167 -15.98 9.23 -5.43
C ASN A 167 -14.76 8.87 -6.32
N ALA A 168 -14.01 9.87 -6.79
CA ALA A 168 -12.80 9.62 -7.59
C ALA A 168 -11.70 8.91 -6.76
N ALA A 169 -11.57 9.24 -5.48
CA ALA A 169 -10.63 8.56 -4.59
C ALA A 169 -11.01 7.10 -4.34
N VAL A 170 -12.30 6.83 -4.10
CA VAL A 170 -12.80 5.46 -3.86
C VAL A 170 -12.68 4.61 -5.13
N ASP A 171 -13.15 5.09 -6.29
CA ASP A 171 -13.01 4.38 -7.57
C ASP A 171 -11.55 3.99 -7.82
N THR A 172 -10.62 4.93 -7.62
CA THR A 172 -9.19 4.69 -7.80
C THR A 172 -8.64 3.67 -6.80
N ALA A 173 -9.08 3.70 -5.55
CA ALA A 173 -8.66 2.74 -4.52
C ALA A 173 -9.13 1.31 -4.85
N LEU A 174 -10.34 1.15 -5.37
CA LEU A 174 -10.88 -0.15 -5.81
C LEU A 174 -10.09 -0.71 -6.98
N ILE A 175 -9.80 0.11 -7.99
CA ILE A 175 -8.97 -0.28 -9.16
C ILE A 175 -7.54 -0.63 -8.71
N LEU A 176 -6.95 0.16 -7.81
CA LEU A 176 -5.63 -0.13 -7.26
C LEU A 176 -5.62 -1.46 -6.52
N GLN A 177 -6.63 -1.76 -5.71
CA GLN A 177 -6.71 -3.04 -4.99
C GLN A 177 -6.88 -4.23 -5.96
N ASN A 178 -7.72 -4.11 -7.00
CA ASN A 178 -7.83 -5.14 -8.03
C ASN A 178 -6.49 -5.36 -8.75
N PHE A 179 -5.75 -4.28 -9.06
CA PHE A 179 -4.40 -4.37 -9.63
C PHE A 179 -3.43 -5.13 -8.72
N VAL A 180 -3.46 -4.87 -7.41
CA VAL A 180 -2.66 -5.60 -6.41
C VAL A 180 -2.99 -7.09 -6.43
N THR A 181 -4.27 -7.44 -6.40
CA THR A 181 -4.73 -8.84 -6.40
C THR A 181 -4.32 -9.55 -7.68
N ALA A 182 -4.55 -8.92 -8.84
CA ALA A 182 -4.16 -9.47 -10.14
C ALA A 182 -2.63 -9.65 -10.26
N SER A 183 -1.85 -8.67 -9.77
CA SER A 183 -0.38 -8.76 -9.77
C SER A 183 0.11 -9.98 -8.99
N GLN A 184 -0.46 -10.23 -7.81
CA GLN A 184 -0.11 -11.39 -6.99
C GLN A 184 -0.54 -12.72 -7.65
N ALA A 185 -1.74 -12.77 -8.22
CA ALA A 185 -2.21 -13.94 -8.95
C ALA A 185 -1.31 -14.27 -10.16
N ALA A 186 -0.72 -13.24 -10.78
CA ALA A 186 0.25 -13.37 -11.88
C ALA A 186 1.70 -13.62 -11.40
N GLY A 187 1.94 -13.86 -10.11
CA GLY A 187 3.28 -14.12 -9.56
C GLY A 187 4.16 -12.88 -9.44
N LEU A 188 3.60 -11.68 -9.56
CA LEU A 188 4.30 -10.42 -9.41
C LEU A 188 4.21 -9.89 -7.97
N GLY A 189 5.23 -9.14 -7.57
CA GLY A 189 5.23 -8.35 -6.35
C GLY A 189 4.88 -6.90 -6.63
N CYS A 190 4.24 -6.24 -5.69
CA CYS A 190 3.92 -4.83 -5.81
C CYS A 190 4.08 -4.08 -4.48
N CYS A 191 4.23 -2.75 -4.56
CA CYS A 191 4.30 -1.85 -3.43
C CYS A 191 3.50 -0.57 -3.73
N PRO A 192 2.28 -0.43 -3.20
CA PRO A 192 1.57 0.84 -3.20
C PRO A 192 2.31 1.89 -2.35
N ILE A 193 2.40 3.13 -2.83
CA ILE A 193 3.19 4.20 -2.22
C ILE A 193 2.32 5.44 -2.04
N SER A 194 1.88 5.68 -0.81
CA SER A 194 1.08 6.87 -0.46
C SER A 194 1.91 8.14 -0.32
N VAL A 195 3.23 8.01 -0.11
CA VAL A 195 4.17 9.13 0.08
C VAL A 195 4.24 10.07 -1.13
N VAL A 196 3.82 9.62 -2.33
CA VAL A 196 3.66 10.51 -3.49
C VAL A 196 2.79 11.74 -3.17
N ARG A 197 1.86 11.64 -2.19
CA ARG A 197 1.02 12.77 -1.76
C ARG A 197 1.72 13.74 -0.82
N ASN A 198 2.88 13.37 -0.25
CA ASN A 198 3.70 14.31 0.52
C ASN A 198 4.40 15.34 -0.39
N HIS A 199 4.46 15.04 -1.70
CA HIS A 199 5.08 15.86 -2.73
C HIS A 199 4.09 16.12 -3.88
N ILE A 200 2.83 16.38 -3.53
CA ILE A 200 1.70 16.30 -4.48
C ILE A 200 1.85 17.28 -5.66
N ASP A 201 2.28 18.52 -5.41
CA ASP A 201 2.49 19.52 -6.46
C ASP A 201 3.61 19.09 -7.43
N ALA A 202 4.76 18.63 -6.90
CA ALA A 202 5.88 18.17 -7.73
C ALA A 202 5.51 16.93 -8.55
N ILE A 203 4.78 15.97 -7.97
CA ILE A 203 4.29 14.79 -8.69
C ILE A 203 3.33 15.19 -9.81
N ALA A 204 2.43 16.12 -9.54
CA ALA A 204 1.48 16.63 -10.55
C ALA A 204 2.21 17.34 -11.70
N GLU A 205 3.22 18.15 -11.41
CA GLU A 205 4.05 18.82 -12.40
C GLU A 205 4.84 17.82 -13.26
N ILE A 206 5.58 16.89 -12.65
CA ILE A 206 6.38 15.86 -13.35
C ILE A 206 5.51 15.03 -14.29
N THR A 207 4.28 14.71 -13.86
CA THR A 207 3.36 13.85 -14.61
C THR A 207 2.34 14.65 -15.44
N ALA A 208 2.42 15.98 -15.41
CA ALA A 208 1.54 16.91 -16.12
C ALA A 208 0.04 16.64 -15.85
N LEU A 209 -0.32 16.52 -14.57
CA LEU A 209 -1.71 16.30 -14.18
C LEU A 209 -2.53 17.57 -14.46
N PRO A 210 -3.66 17.44 -15.17
CA PRO A 210 -4.56 18.56 -15.41
C PRO A 210 -5.46 18.84 -14.18
N GLU A 211 -6.21 19.94 -14.23
CA GLU A 211 -7.27 20.19 -13.26
C GLU A 211 -8.24 19.02 -13.13
N HIS A 212 -8.78 18.83 -11.93
CA HIS A 212 -9.71 17.76 -11.53
C HIS A 212 -9.12 16.35 -11.62
N VAL A 213 -7.78 16.24 -11.63
CA VAL A 213 -7.03 14.99 -11.50
C VAL A 213 -6.01 15.12 -10.38
N PHE A 214 -5.95 14.13 -9.48
CA PHE A 214 -5.01 14.13 -8.36
C PHE A 214 -4.34 12.79 -8.19
N PRO A 215 -3.07 12.72 -7.73
CA PRO A 215 -2.38 11.46 -7.48
C PRO A 215 -2.91 10.84 -6.18
N LEU A 216 -3.38 9.60 -6.25
CA LEU A 216 -3.81 8.82 -5.07
C LEU A 216 -2.65 8.01 -4.51
N ALA A 217 -1.99 7.23 -5.34
CA ALA A 217 -0.85 6.39 -4.93
C ALA A 217 0.08 6.08 -6.10
N GLY A 218 1.38 6.01 -5.83
CA GLY A 218 2.34 5.34 -6.69
C GLY A 218 2.26 3.82 -6.51
N MET A 219 2.78 3.07 -7.48
CA MET A 219 2.86 1.61 -7.45
C MET A 219 4.15 1.14 -8.10
N CYS A 220 5.04 0.50 -7.34
CA CYS A 220 6.13 -0.28 -7.91
C CYS A 220 5.67 -1.71 -8.20
N LEU A 221 6.05 -2.25 -9.35
CA LEU A 221 5.66 -3.59 -9.79
C LEU A 221 6.87 -4.28 -10.44
N GLY A 222 7.00 -5.59 -10.19
CA GLY A 222 8.03 -6.45 -10.79
C GLY A 222 8.00 -7.86 -10.20
N TYR A 223 8.91 -8.71 -10.66
CA TYR A 223 9.09 -10.05 -10.08
C TYR A 223 9.88 -9.93 -8.78
N PRO A 224 9.36 -10.40 -7.62
CA PRO A 224 10.01 -10.21 -6.33
C PRO A 224 11.26 -11.08 -6.19
N ILE A 225 12.33 -10.55 -5.56
CA ILE A 225 13.53 -11.33 -5.25
C ILE A 225 13.29 -12.32 -4.11
N HIS A 226 12.38 -11.99 -3.18
CA HIS A 226 12.10 -12.77 -1.98
C HIS A 226 10.61 -12.96 -1.79
N ALA A 227 10.23 -14.02 -1.08
CA ALA A 227 8.82 -14.26 -0.72
C ALA A 227 8.18 -13.12 0.08
N GLY A 228 8.98 -12.28 0.73
CA GLY A 228 8.50 -11.17 1.53
C GLY A 228 7.98 -11.61 2.91
N PHE A 229 7.47 -10.64 3.67
CA PHE A 229 6.95 -10.84 5.02
C PHE A 229 5.44 -10.63 5.06
N THR A 230 4.71 -11.58 5.64
CA THR A 230 3.27 -11.44 5.90
C THR A 230 3.06 -10.63 7.18
N SER A 231 2.68 -9.36 7.05
CA SER A 231 2.33 -8.56 8.22
C SER A 231 0.98 -8.97 8.78
N THR A 232 0.89 -9.14 10.09
CA THR A 232 -0.38 -9.37 10.78
C THR A 232 -1.33 -8.19 10.62
N ARG A 233 -2.62 -8.46 10.68
CA ARG A 233 -3.70 -7.47 10.65
C ARG A 233 -4.44 -7.49 11.98
N LEU A 234 -5.13 -6.39 12.28
CA LEU A 234 -6.12 -6.38 13.34
C LEU A 234 -7.13 -7.50 13.10
N PRO A 235 -7.51 -8.24 14.14
CA PRO A 235 -8.45 -9.33 13.98
C PRO A 235 -9.85 -8.81 13.66
N PRO A 236 -10.67 -9.62 12.97
CA PRO A 236 -12.00 -9.20 12.52
C PRO A 236 -12.90 -8.62 13.62
N GLU A 237 -12.82 -9.11 14.84
CA GLU A 237 -13.62 -8.60 15.98
C GLU A 237 -13.33 -7.12 16.36
N LEU A 238 -12.30 -6.51 15.77
CA LEU A 238 -11.99 -5.08 15.91
C LEU A 238 -12.49 -4.24 14.73
N ILE A 239 -12.88 -4.88 13.63
CA ILE A 239 -13.17 -4.19 12.37
C ILE A 239 -14.58 -4.48 11.88
N VAL A 240 -15.11 -5.71 12.16
CA VAL A 240 -16.42 -6.14 11.74
C VAL A 240 -17.38 -5.99 12.92
N HIS A 241 -18.38 -5.15 12.75
CA HIS A 241 -19.43 -4.91 13.73
C HIS A 241 -20.76 -5.42 13.19
N GLU A 242 -21.64 -5.90 14.07
CA GLU A 242 -22.97 -6.35 13.70
C GLU A 242 -23.99 -5.28 14.08
N ASP A 243 -24.88 -4.92 13.16
CA ASP A 243 -25.95 -3.94 13.27
C ASP A 243 -25.49 -2.51 13.61
N GLN A 244 -24.54 -2.32 14.51
CA GLN A 244 -24.05 -1.00 14.95
C GLN A 244 -22.55 -1.03 15.24
N TYR A 245 -21.91 0.13 15.14
CA TYR A 245 -20.52 0.30 15.54
C TYR A 245 -20.39 0.17 17.07
N ASP A 246 -19.45 -0.67 17.53
CA ASP A 246 -19.15 -0.87 18.94
C ASP A 246 -17.63 -0.94 19.17
N ASP A 247 -17.11 -0.02 19.97
CA ASP A 247 -15.70 0.05 20.40
C ASP A 247 -15.54 -0.05 21.93
N SER A 248 -16.55 -0.52 22.65
CA SER A 248 -16.55 -0.63 24.10
C SER A 248 -15.39 -1.43 24.70
N GLU A 249 -14.86 -2.42 23.94
CA GLU A 249 -13.73 -3.26 24.34
C GLU A 249 -12.42 -2.92 23.59
N LEU A 250 -12.37 -1.77 22.90
CA LEU A 250 -11.27 -1.41 22.01
C LEU A 250 -9.90 -1.55 22.70
N THR A 251 -9.72 -0.97 23.89
CA THR A 251 -8.43 -0.98 24.61
C THR A 251 -7.96 -2.40 24.89
N ALA A 252 -8.80 -3.24 25.47
CA ALA A 252 -8.44 -4.61 25.81
C ALA A 252 -8.09 -5.45 24.57
N LYS A 253 -8.85 -5.27 23.48
CA LYS A 253 -8.59 -5.97 22.20
C LYS A 253 -7.31 -5.49 21.52
N ILE A 254 -6.99 -4.20 21.59
CA ILE A 254 -5.72 -3.64 21.06
C ILE A 254 -4.53 -4.14 21.87
N ASP A 255 -4.61 -4.13 23.21
CA ASP A 255 -3.52 -4.64 24.05
C ASP A 255 -3.24 -6.12 23.77
N ALA A 256 -4.29 -6.94 23.63
CA ALA A 256 -4.16 -8.35 23.27
C ALA A 256 -3.54 -8.53 21.86
N TYR A 257 -3.90 -7.67 20.90
CA TYR A 257 -3.30 -7.68 19.57
C TYR A 257 -1.82 -7.29 19.61
N ASP A 258 -1.46 -6.27 20.37
CA ASP A 258 -0.07 -5.81 20.50
C ASP A 258 0.82 -6.89 21.09
N GLN A 259 0.39 -7.55 22.15
CA GLN A 259 1.12 -8.67 22.77
C GLN A 259 1.31 -9.81 21.75
N ARG A 260 0.23 -10.23 21.09
CA ARG A 260 0.27 -11.31 20.10
C ARG A 260 1.20 -10.98 18.94
N ARG A 261 1.07 -9.76 18.38
CA ARG A 261 1.90 -9.31 17.26
C ARG A 261 3.37 -9.19 17.65
N ASN A 262 3.66 -8.69 18.85
CA ASN A 262 5.02 -8.59 19.37
C ASN A 262 5.69 -9.96 19.50
N GLY A 263 4.93 -11.00 19.87
CA GLY A 263 5.41 -12.40 19.89
C GLY A 263 5.77 -12.96 18.51
N ILE A 264 5.21 -12.37 17.43
CA ILE A 264 5.52 -12.76 16.04
C ILE A 264 6.62 -11.89 15.45
N TYR A 265 6.56 -10.59 15.69
CA TYR A 265 7.53 -9.60 15.21
C TYR A 265 7.67 -8.46 16.22
N THR A 266 8.78 -8.46 16.93
CA THR A 266 9.17 -7.34 17.81
C THR A 266 9.77 -6.22 16.97
N ILE A 267 9.28 -5.00 17.16
CA ILE A 267 9.88 -3.80 16.54
C ILE A 267 11.17 -3.49 17.31
N PRO A 268 12.34 -3.52 16.66
CA PRO A 268 13.58 -3.27 17.36
C PRO A 268 13.76 -1.79 17.72
N PRO A 269 14.46 -1.45 18.81
CA PRO A 269 14.55 -0.10 19.35
C PRO A 269 15.03 0.97 18.34
N GLU A 270 15.93 0.61 17.43
CA GLU A 270 16.43 1.51 16.39
C GLU A 270 15.37 1.90 15.34
N LYS A 271 14.21 1.25 15.37
CA LYS A 271 13.04 1.55 14.52
C LYS A 271 11.92 2.27 15.27
N TYR A 272 12.08 2.56 16.54
CA TYR A 272 11.10 3.34 17.32
C TYR A 272 10.97 4.73 16.73
N ARG A 273 9.74 5.17 16.56
CA ARG A 273 9.45 6.49 16.00
C ARG A 273 9.54 7.55 17.08
N GLN A 274 10.06 8.71 16.72
CA GLN A 274 9.99 9.94 17.52
C GLN A 274 10.41 9.74 18.97
N THR A 275 11.54 9.07 19.16
CA THR A 275 12.10 8.79 20.48
C THR A 275 12.55 10.06 21.23
N ALA A 276 12.83 11.13 20.51
CA ALA A 276 13.17 12.42 21.10
C ALA A 276 11.98 13.03 21.85
N GLU A 277 10.76 12.91 21.31
CA GLU A 277 9.54 13.48 21.87
C GLU A 277 8.86 12.53 22.87
N HIS A 278 8.90 11.21 22.62
CA HIS A 278 8.11 10.22 23.34
C HIS A 278 8.94 9.21 24.14
N GLY A 279 10.28 9.30 24.08
CA GLY A 279 11.17 8.38 24.78
C GLY A 279 11.15 6.96 24.21
N SER A 280 11.78 6.02 24.93
CA SER A 280 11.83 4.59 24.60
C SER A 280 11.14 3.80 25.71
N PRO A 281 9.90 3.35 25.51
CA PRO A 281 9.18 2.56 26.51
C PRO A 281 9.71 1.12 26.58
N ASP A 282 9.44 0.44 27.69
CA ASP A 282 9.81 -0.98 27.90
C ASP A 282 9.06 -1.91 26.93
N PHE A 283 7.85 -1.54 26.54
CA PHE A 283 7.04 -2.25 25.53
C PHE A 283 6.65 -1.31 24.40
N TYR A 284 7.00 -1.70 23.17
CA TYR A 284 6.69 -0.95 21.96
C TYR A 284 5.89 -1.81 20.99
N GLY A 285 4.57 -1.73 21.12
CA GLY A 285 3.60 -2.48 20.30
C GLY A 285 3.30 -1.79 18.96
N TRP A 286 2.39 -2.39 18.21
CA TRP A 286 1.87 -1.81 16.96
C TRP A 286 1.10 -0.51 17.22
N SER A 287 0.30 -0.47 18.27
CA SER A 287 -0.49 0.72 18.59
C SER A 287 0.40 1.91 18.91
N GLU A 288 1.46 1.71 19.70
CA GLU A 288 2.44 2.74 20.02
C GLU A 288 3.16 3.24 18.74
N ASP A 289 3.57 2.30 17.85
CA ASP A 289 4.20 2.68 16.58
C ASP A 289 3.25 3.50 15.68
N LYS A 290 1.96 3.15 15.65
CA LYS A 290 1.00 3.83 14.78
C LYS A 290 0.55 5.18 15.35
N THR A 291 0.35 5.28 16.65
CA THR A 291 0.02 6.56 17.28
C THR A 291 1.16 7.56 17.14
N ARG A 292 2.41 7.15 17.32
CA ARG A 292 3.58 7.99 17.03
C ARG A 292 3.70 8.35 15.54
N GLN A 293 3.35 7.45 14.64
CA GLN A 293 3.33 7.75 13.20
C GLN A 293 2.35 8.87 12.87
N VAL A 294 1.15 8.85 13.45
CA VAL A 294 0.11 9.85 13.15
C VAL A 294 0.17 11.11 14.03
N SER A 295 1.06 11.16 15.02
CA SER A 295 1.28 12.37 15.82
C SER A 295 2.04 13.46 15.06
N VAL A 296 2.64 13.13 13.92
CA VAL A 296 3.27 14.10 13.00
C VAL A 296 2.32 14.39 11.86
N ARG A 297 2.17 15.68 11.56
CA ARG A 297 1.36 16.12 10.43
C ARG A 297 1.98 15.70 9.11
N GLU A 298 1.20 15.13 8.24
CA GLU A 298 1.54 14.81 6.86
C GLU A 298 0.46 15.33 5.93
N ARG A 299 0.84 15.85 4.76
CA ARG A 299 -0.10 16.23 3.69
C ARG A 299 -1.08 17.33 4.09
N ASP A 300 -0.60 18.29 4.87
CA ASP A 300 -1.39 19.45 5.31
C ASP A 300 -1.88 20.30 4.13
N ASP A 301 -1.18 20.22 3.02
CA ASP A 301 -1.43 20.94 1.77
C ASP A 301 -2.43 20.26 0.83
N LEU A 302 -2.87 19.02 1.11
CA LEU A 302 -3.76 18.26 0.22
C LEU A 302 -5.04 19.03 -0.13
N ALA A 303 -5.71 19.63 0.85
CA ALA A 303 -6.94 20.40 0.58
C ALA A 303 -6.65 21.65 -0.26
N ALA A 304 -5.52 22.33 0.02
CA ALA A 304 -5.09 23.49 -0.76
C ALA A 304 -4.75 23.10 -2.21
N TYR A 305 -4.05 21.99 -2.40
CA TYR A 305 -3.78 21.42 -3.72
C TYR A 305 -5.07 21.14 -4.49
N LEU A 306 -6.02 20.44 -3.89
CA LEU A 306 -7.29 20.07 -4.54
C LEU A 306 -8.07 21.32 -4.97
N ARG A 307 -8.15 22.36 -4.12
CA ARG A 307 -8.81 23.64 -4.49
C ARG A 307 -8.11 24.32 -5.65
N ARG A 308 -6.75 24.37 -5.65
CA ARG A 308 -5.99 24.94 -6.78
C ARG A 308 -6.19 24.16 -8.08
N HIS A 309 -6.52 22.87 -7.99
CA HIS A 309 -6.80 22.00 -9.13
C HIS A 309 -8.31 21.87 -9.42
N GLY A 310 -9.11 22.85 -9.00
CA GLY A 310 -10.50 23.01 -9.40
C GLY A 310 -11.52 22.15 -8.63
N PHE A 311 -11.12 21.44 -7.57
CA PHE A 311 -12.09 20.73 -6.74
C PHE A 311 -12.78 21.68 -5.76
N CYS A 312 -14.10 21.65 -5.74
CA CYS A 312 -14.88 22.19 -4.64
C CYS A 312 -14.89 21.17 -3.49
N LEU A 313 -14.60 21.62 -2.28
CA LEU A 313 -14.52 20.77 -1.09
C LEU A 313 -15.54 21.15 -0.01
N ASP A 314 -16.46 22.05 -0.36
CA ASP A 314 -17.49 22.55 0.55
C ASP A 314 -18.71 21.64 0.56
#